data_8fa93f2130e127780076c43c77df0a36
#
_entry.id   8fa93f2130e127780076c43c77df0a36
#
_cell.length_a   1.000
_cell.length_b   1.000
_cell.length_c   1.000
_cell.angle_alpha   90.00
_cell.angle_beta   90.00
_cell.angle_gamma   90.00
#
_symmetry.space_group_name_H-M   'P 1'
#
loop_
_entity.id
_entity.type
_entity.pdbx_description
1 polymer ?
#
loop_
_entity_poly.entity_id
_entity_poly.type
_entity_poly.pdbx_seq_one_letter_code
_entity_poly.pdbx_strand_id
1 'polypeptide(L)'
;MLLGLVVMYAIGPQRANVLNAAHNTNYYTDGYFAIKQTVSLLLSISAFVGLSLVPFAWLRQKAGTLLASGFVLCALLFVLGNMLHVSAIAQCSLGACRWFSLGPLGSFQPAEMLKFGMLIYMALFLGTRMRQGVINDLHQTIIPMVIMMCAALFFVIFLQKDMGTGLALTAMVACMVVMSGMSWRWLAYLAAGCVALVLLLIVIAPHRMERVATFFQGDDHAASSNDDGYHIKNAKIALGTGGLFGLGIGNSIQATGYLPEAINDSVFAIIGETFGFVGAVVVLALFAALLLRLLRIAERLPDTTMRLVVAGVFGWLGAHVMLNVASMIGVFPLTGITLPLLSFGGTSMVFIAGALGLAFQLSRQAAYQPINEKETSHEATGSRRWIGRARYAGRRRH
;
A
#
# COMPACT_ATOMS: atom_id res chain seq x y z
N MET A 1 13.52 2.58 4.00
CA MET A 1 14.31 1.40 3.57
C MET A 1 15.60 1.20 4.38
N LEU A 2 16.54 2.17 4.45
CA LEU A 2 17.76 2.02 5.24
C LEU A 2 17.49 1.74 6.72
N LEU A 3 16.53 2.43 7.34
CA LEU A 3 16.12 2.15 8.71
C LEU A 3 15.64 0.69 8.87
N GLY A 4 14.88 0.16 7.91
CA GLY A 4 14.49 -1.26 7.91
C GLY A 4 15.69 -2.22 7.89
N LEU A 5 16.74 -1.89 7.14
CA LEU A 5 17.97 -2.67 7.14
C LEU A 5 18.68 -2.62 8.50
N VAL A 6 18.75 -1.45 9.14
CA VAL A 6 19.33 -1.29 10.48
C VAL A 6 18.54 -2.13 11.50
N VAL A 7 17.21 -2.09 11.46
CA VAL A 7 16.37 -2.91 12.33
C VAL A 7 16.62 -4.40 12.07
N MET A 8 16.64 -4.85 10.80
CA MET A 8 16.91 -6.25 10.47
C MET A 8 18.32 -6.71 10.88
N TYR A 9 19.31 -5.84 10.83
CA TYR A 9 20.64 -6.14 11.34
C TYR A 9 20.63 -6.32 12.87
N ALA A 10 19.87 -5.47 13.58
CA ALA A 10 19.79 -5.50 15.03
C ALA A 10 19.07 -6.73 15.60
N ILE A 11 17.94 -7.13 14.98
CA ILE A 11 17.09 -8.23 15.50
C ILE A 11 17.28 -9.55 14.75
N GLY A 12 17.96 -9.53 13.59
CA GLY A 12 18.21 -10.72 12.76
C GLY A 12 18.87 -11.87 13.49
N PRO A 13 19.94 -11.66 14.25
CA PRO A 13 20.60 -12.72 15.02
C PRO A 13 19.65 -13.39 16.03
N GLN A 14 18.84 -12.60 16.75
CA GLN A 14 17.87 -13.13 17.70
C GLN A 14 16.82 -14.01 17.01
N ARG A 15 16.29 -13.56 15.88
CA ARG A 15 15.33 -14.34 15.07
C ARG A 15 15.97 -15.61 14.51
N ALA A 16 17.22 -15.55 14.04
CA ALA A 16 17.97 -16.72 13.55
C ALA A 16 18.09 -17.79 14.65
N ASN A 17 18.45 -17.39 15.85
CA ASN A 17 18.57 -18.29 17.01
C ASN A 17 17.23 -18.95 17.37
N VAL A 18 16.14 -18.19 17.40
CA VAL A 18 14.78 -18.71 17.66
C VAL A 18 14.38 -19.76 16.61
N LEU A 19 14.60 -19.49 15.33
CA LEU A 19 14.28 -20.43 14.25
C LEU A 19 15.15 -21.66 14.27
N ASN A 20 16.45 -21.51 14.51
CA ASN A 20 17.37 -22.65 14.65
C ASN A 20 16.98 -23.55 15.82
N ALA A 21 16.63 -22.97 16.97
CA ALA A 21 16.13 -23.71 18.13
C ALA A 21 14.80 -24.43 17.83
N ALA A 22 13.85 -23.75 17.19
CA ALA A 22 12.55 -24.33 16.87
C ALA A 22 12.62 -25.50 15.86
N HIS A 23 13.56 -25.46 14.93
CA HIS A 23 13.74 -26.50 13.90
C HIS A 23 14.89 -27.46 14.13
N ASN A 24 15.62 -27.32 15.26
CA ASN A 24 16.84 -28.07 15.56
C ASN A 24 17.86 -28.05 14.38
N THR A 25 18.08 -26.88 13.81
CA THR A 25 18.97 -26.65 12.67
C THR A 25 19.97 -25.52 12.98
N ASN A 26 21.08 -25.48 12.24
CA ASN A 26 22.03 -24.37 12.23
C ASN A 26 22.03 -23.66 10.87
N TYR A 27 20.89 -23.67 10.18
CA TYR A 27 20.77 -23.11 8.83
C TYR A 27 20.81 -21.58 8.80
N TYR A 28 20.23 -20.94 9.81
CA TYR A 28 20.13 -19.48 9.86
C TYR A 28 21.37 -18.91 10.56
N THR A 29 22.23 -18.23 9.80
CA THR A 29 23.35 -17.45 10.34
C THR A 29 22.90 -16.11 10.88
N ASP A 30 23.70 -15.47 11.75
CA ASP A 30 23.37 -14.14 12.32
C ASP A 30 23.11 -13.07 11.26
N GLY A 31 23.82 -13.15 10.13
CA GLY A 31 23.66 -12.22 9.01
C GLY A 31 22.54 -12.56 8.01
N TYR A 32 21.88 -13.72 8.15
CA TYR A 32 20.94 -14.24 7.14
C TYR A 32 19.83 -13.25 6.76
N PHE A 33 19.15 -12.68 7.77
CA PHE A 33 18.07 -11.74 7.56
C PHE A 33 18.55 -10.40 7.02
N ALA A 34 19.68 -9.90 7.51
CA ALA A 34 20.30 -8.66 7.02
C ALA A 34 20.73 -8.78 5.55
N ILE A 35 21.34 -9.91 5.16
CA ILE A 35 21.74 -10.16 3.77
C ILE A 35 20.51 -10.23 2.86
N LYS A 36 19.48 -11.00 3.22
CA LYS A 36 18.23 -11.06 2.44
C LYS A 36 17.53 -9.70 2.33
N GLN A 37 17.52 -8.92 3.40
CA GLN A 37 16.98 -7.57 3.37
C GLN A 37 17.78 -6.64 2.46
N THR A 38 19.11 -6.79 2.44
CA THR A 38 20.00 -6.04 1.52
C THR A 38 19.68 -6.37 0.06
N VAL A 39 19.52 -7.65 -0.27
CA VAL A 39 19.12 -8.08 -1.63
C VAL A 39 17.76 -7.49 -2.00
N SER A 40 16.78 -7.56 -1.10
CA SER A 40 15.44 -6.98 -1.32
C SER A 40 15.51 -5.46 -1.49
N LEU A 41 16.38 -4.78 -0.74
CA LEU A 41 16.63 -3.34 -0.88
C LEU A 41 17.20 -2.98 -2.25
N LEU A 42 18.22 -3.71 -2.70
CA LEU A 42 18.84 -3.50 -4.03
C LEU A 42 17.83 -3.73 -5.16
N LEU A 43 17.03 -4.80 -5.08
CA LEU A 43 15.95 -5.07 -6.03
C LEU A 43 14.89 -3.96 -6.01
N SER A 44 14.56 -3.45 -4.83
CA SER A 44 13.58 -2.36 -4.68
C SER A 44 14.10 -1.04 -5.26
N ILE A 45 15.37 -0.71 -5.04
CA ILE A 45 16.01 0.46 -5.66
C ILE A 45 16.04 0.29 -7.19
N SER A 46 16.38 -0.90 -7.68
CA SER A 46 16.38 -1.20 -9.12
C SER A 46 14.98 -1.05 -9.72
N ALA A 47 13.94 -1.54 -9.04
CA ALA A 47 12.54 -1.38 -9.46
C ALA A 47 12.11 0.09 -9.46
N PHE A 48 12.48 0.85 -8.42
CA PHE A 48 12.22 2.29 -8.34
C PHE A 48 12.87 3.04 -9.51
N VAL A 49 14.16 2.83 -9.73
CA VAL A 49 14.91 3.47 -10.83
C VAL A 49 14.34 3.03 -12.19
N GLY A 50 14.14 1.73 -12.39
CA GLY A 50 13.59 1.18 -13.62
C GLY A 50 12.24 1.82 -13.98
N LEU A 51 11.27 1.79 -13.05
CA LEU A 51 9.94 2.39 -13.29
C LEU A 51 9.96 3.92 -13.32
N SER A 52 10.98 4.57 -12.76
CA SER A 52 11.16 6.02 -12.91
C SER A 52 11.66 6.44 -14.30
N LEU A 53 12.23 5.50 -15.07
CA LEU A 53 12.77 5.74 -16.40
C LEU A 53 11.85 5.21 -17.52
N VAL A 54 11.05 4.16 -17.26
CA VAL A 54 10.14 3.58 -18.26
C VAL A 54 9.03 4.56 -18.62
N PRO A 55 8.84 4.92 -19.90
CA PRO A 55 7.80 5.86 -20.30
C PRO A 55 6.39 5.38 -19.90
N PHE A 56 5.58 6.25 -19.29
CA PHE A 56 4.21 5.91 -18.89
C PHE A 56 3.35 5.41 -20.06
N ALA A 57 3.61 5.90 -21.27
CA ALA A 57 2.94 5.45 -22.50
C ALA A 57 3.10 3.92 -22.71
N TRP A 58 4.25 3.37 -22.40
CA TRP A 58 4.49 1.92 -22.50
C TRP A 58 3.66 1.15 -21.46
N LEU A 59 3.65 1.59 -20.19
CA LEU A 59 2.83 1.00 -19.14
C LEU A 59 1.33 1.07 -19.50
N ARG A 60 0.90 2.18 -20.08
CA ARG A 60 -0.47 2.36 -20.57
C ARG A 60 -0.85 1.31 -21.61
N GLN A 61 0.02 1.03 -22.58
CA GLN A 61 -0.22 0.01 -23.60
C GLN A 61 -0.25 -1.42 -23.02
N LYS A 62 0.54 -1.67 -21.99
CA LYS A 62 0.69 -2.99 -21.35
C LYS A 62 -0.23 -3.21 -20.13
N ALA A 63 -1.10 -2.26 -19.81
CA ALA A 63 -1.95 -2.34 -18.61
C ALA A 63 -2.81 -3.61 -18.55
N GLY A 64 -3.46 -3.97 -19.66
CA GLY A 64 -4.27 -5.19 -19.77
C GLY A 64 -3.44 -6.46 -19.60
N THR A 65 -2.25 -6.51 -20.20
CA THR A 65 -1.33 -7.67 -20.06
C THR A 65 -0.78 -7.79 -18.64
N LEU A 66 -0.46 -6.66 -17.98
CA LEU A 66 -0.02 -6.63 -16.58
C LEU A 66 -1.12 -7.16 -15.64
N LEU A 67 -2.35 -6.72 -15.83
CA LEU A 67 -3.48 -7.19 -15.05
C LEU A 67 -3.75 -8.68 -15.30
N ALA A 68 -3.80 -9.10 -16.54
CA ALA A 68 -4.02 -10.50 -16.92
C ALA A 68 -2.92 -11.41 -16.38
N SER A 69 -1.63 -11.00 -16.45
CA SER A 69 -0.53 -11.77 -15.88
C SER A 69 -0.66 -11.93 -14.35
N GLY A 70 -1.14 -10.89 -13.65
CA GLY A 70 -1.44 -10.99 -12.22
C GLY A 70 -2.49 -12.05 -11.92
N PHE A 71 -3.61 -12.09 -12.66
CA PHE A 71 -4.64 -13.12 -12.51
C PHE A 71 -4.12 -14.52 -12.85
N VAL A 72 -3.39 -14.66 -13.96
CA VAL A 72 -2.82 -15.96 -14.38
C VAL A 72 -1.84 -16.49 -13.34
N LEU A 73 -0.96 -15.65 -12.79
CA LEU A 73 -0.03 -16.06 -11.75
C LEU A 73 -0.73 -16.43 -10.43
N CYS A 74 -1.79 -15.72 -10.05
CA CYS A 74 -2.60 -16.09 -8.89
C CYS A 74 -3.30 -17.45 -9.10
N ALA A 75 -3.88 -17.69 -10.29
CA ALA A 75 -4.49 -18.96 -10.66
C ALA A 75 -3.47 -20.10 -10.69
N LEU A 76 -2.30 -19.86 -11.29
CA LEU A 76 -1.21 -20.83 -11.35
C LEU A 76 -0.71 -21.22 -9.96
N LEU A 77 -0.54 -20.25 -9.07
CA LEU A 77 -0.15 -20.53 -7.67
C LEU A 77 -1.20 -21.38 -6.96
N PHE A 78 -2.49 -21.11 -7.17
CA PHE A 78 -3.57 -21.90 -6.59
C PHE A 78 -3.54 -23.35 -7.10
N VAL A 79 -3.38 -23.55 -8.40
CA VAL A 79 -3.30 -24.89 -9.00
C VAL A 79 -2.08 -25.66 -8.50
N LEU A 80 -0.89 -25.04 -8.54
CA LEU A 80 0.36 -25.69 -8.15
C LEU A 80 0.42 -25.96 -6.63
N GLY A 81 -0.08 -25.00 -5.83
CA GLY A 81 0.01 -25.10 -4.38
C GLY A 81 -1.15 -25.93 -3.77
N ASN A 82 -2.39 -25.59 -4.10
CA ASN A 82 -3.57 -26.18 -3.44
C ASN A 82 -4.08 -27.45 -4.12
N MET A 83 -3.92 -27.60 -5.45
CA MET A 83 -4.39 -28.80 -6.17
C MET A 83 -3.28 -29.82 -6.34
N LEU A 84 -2.10 -29.42 -6.80
CA LEU A 84 -1.00 -30.31 -7.11
C LEU A 84 0.00 -30.50 -5.95
N HIS A 85 -0.11 -29.68 -4.90
CA HIS A 85 0.72 -29.72 -3.68
C HIS A 85 2.25 -29.72 -3.98
N VAL A 86 2.69 -28.95 -5.00
CA VAL A 86 4.11 -28.87 -5.40
C VAL A 86 4.84 -27.95 -4.43
N SER A 87 5.30 -28.48 -3.30
CA SER A 87 5.97 -27.72 -2.23
C SER A 87 7.31 -27.10 -2.65
N ALA A 88 7.95 -27.60 -3.70
CA ALA A 88 9.19 -27.02 -4.24
C ALA A 88 8.98 -25.63 -4.85
N ILE A 89 7.80 -25.35 -5.40
CA ILE A 89 7.47 -24.11 -6.10
C ILE A 89 6.54 -23.20 -5.28
N ALA A 90 5.55 -23.80 -4.60
CA ALA A 90 4.55 -23.06 -3.85
C ALA A 90 4.83 -23.13 -2.34
N GLN A 91 5.06 -21.96 -1.72
CA GLN A 91 5.16 -21.84 -0.26
C GLN A 91 3.77 -21.69 0.32
N CYS A 92 3.36 -22.69 1.06
CA CYS A 92 2.07 -22.76 1.73
C CYS A 92 2.26 -22.69 3.24
N SER A 93 1.50 -21.84 3.92
CA SER A 93 1.48 -21.70 5.37
C SER A 93 0.02 -21.62 5.83
N LEU A 94 -0.31 -22.31 6.93
CA LEU A 94 -1.65 -22.33 7.54
C LEU A 94 -2.77 -22.65 6.51
N GLY A 95 -2.51 -23.58 5.59
CA GLY A 95 -3.49 -24.02 4.59
C GLY A 95 -3.78 -22.98 3.49
N ALA A 96 -2.88 -22.03 3.27
CA ALA A 96 -2.93 -21.06 2.18
C ALA A 96 -1.57 -20.95 1.46
N CYS A 97 -1.60 -21.02 0.14
CA CYS A 97 -0.40 -20.82 -0.68
C CYS A 97 -0.39 -19.40 -1.22
N ARG A 98 0.58 -18.58 -0.80
CA ARG A 98 0.62 -17.15 -1.10
C ARG A 98 1.84 -16.73 -1.91
N TRP A 99 2.91 -17.54 -1.90
CA TRP A 99 4.19 -17.19 -2.51
C TRP A 99 4.71 -18.30 -3.41
N PHE A 100 5.32 -17.90 -4.52
CA PHE A 100 6.22 -18.77 -5.26
C PHE A 100 7.60 -18.75 -4.61
N SER A 101 8.22 -19.91 -4.44
CA SER A 101 9.61 -20.03 -4.02
C SER A 101 10.52 -19.78 -5.22
N LEU A 102 11.37 -18.76 -5.13
CA LEU A 102 12.43 -18.47 -6.11
C LEU A 102 13.80 -18.95 -5.63
N GLY A 103 13.83 -19.86 -4.66
CA GLY A 103 15.06 -20.38 -4.08
C GLY A 103 15.89 -19.29 -3.39
N PRO A 104 17.18 -19.12 -3.75
CA PRO A 104 18.05 -18.12 -3.12
C PRO A 104 17.58 -16.67 -3.29
N LEU A 105 16.84 -16.38 -4.37
CA LEU A 105 16.32 -15.05 -4.67
C LEU A 105 15.13 -14.62 -3.78
N GLY A 106 14.60 -15.55 -2.97
CA GLY A 106 13.51 -15.28 -2.06
C GLY A 106 12.17 -15.83 -2.52
N SER A 107 11.08 -15.13 -2.20
CA SER A 107 9.72 -15.51 -2.56
C SER A 107 9.05 -14.41 -3.37
N PHE A 108 8.18 -14.80 -4.30
CA PHE A 108 7.39 -13.90 -5.13
C PHE A 108 5.91 -14.06 -4.83
N GLN A 109 5.23 -12.96 -4.49
CA GLN A 109 3.79 -12.95 -4.22
C GLN A 109 3.02 -12.45 -5.46
N PRO A 110 2.24 -13.31 -6.13
CA PRO A 110 1.45 -12.91 -7.31
C PRO A 110 0.43 -11.81 -7.04
N ALA A 111 -0.12 -11.75 -5.82
CA ALA A 111 -1.05 -10.70 -5.44
C ALA A 111 -0.45 -9.28 -5.53
N GLU A 112 0.87 -9.12 -5.32
CA GLU A 112 1.54 -7.82 -5.51
C GLU A 112 1.55 -7.40 -6.98
N MET A 113 1.80 -8.36 -7.90
CA MET A 113 1.69 -8.13 -9.33
C MET A 113 0.25 -7.79 -9.74
N LEU A 114 -0.74 -8.49 -9.18
CA LEU A 114 -2.15 -8.20 -9.42
C LEU A 114 -2.52 -6.79 -8.96
N LYS A 115 -2.07 -6.35 -7.77
CA LYS A 115 -2.28 -4.98 -7.28
C LYS A 115 -1.67 -3.95 -8.22
N PHE A 116 -0.43 -4.18 -8.68
CA PHE A 116 0.24 -3.26 -9.60
C PHE A 116 -0.48 -3.20 -10.96
N GLY A 117 -0.89 -4.34 -11.52
CA GLY A 117 -1.69 -4.42 -12.73
C GLY A 117 -3.04 -3.70 -12.58
N MET A 118 -3.71 -3.91 -11.43
CA MET A 118 -4.98 -3.26 -11.10
C MET A 118 -4.82 -1.74 -10.95
N LEU A 119 -3.72 -1.27 -10.35
CA LEU A 119 -3.39 0.15 -10.25
C LEU A 119 -3.39 0.83 -11.63
N ILE A 120 -2.62 0.27 -12.57
CA ILE A 120 -2.47 0.86 -13.91
C ILE A 120 -3.77 0.74 -14.71
N TYR A 121 -4.38 -0.45 -14.72
CA TYR A 121 -5.58 -0.70 -15.51
C TYR A 121 -6.78 0.12 -15.02
N MET A 122 -7.00 0.18 -13.70
CA MET A 122 -8.11 0.94 -13.12
C MET A 122 -7.94 2.45 -13.36
N ALA A 123 -6.70 2.98 -13.29
CA ALA A 123 -6.43 4.37 -13.61
C ALA A 123 -6.77 4.72 -15.06
N LEU A 124 -6.46 3.82 -16.00
CA LEU A 124 -6.81 3.98 -17.42
C LEU A 124 -8.32 3.88 -17.64
N PHE A 125 -8.95 2.90 -17.02
CA PHE A 125 -10.38 2.70 -17.11
C PHE A 125 -11.15 3.93 -16.59
N LEU A 126 -10.93 4.32 -15.35
CA LEU A 126 -11.59 5.48 -14.74
C LEU A 126 -11.23 6.77 -15.48
N GLY A 127 -9.97 6.99 -15.85
CA GLY A 127 -9.52 8.16 -16.59
C GLY A 127 -10.18 8.29 -17.97
N THR A 128 -10.47 7.16 -18.63
CA THR A 128 -11.22 7.15 -19.89
C THR A 128 -12.69 7.50 -19.65
N ARG A 129 -13.33 6.93 -18.63
CA ARG A 129 -14.72 7.22 -18.27
C ARG A 129 -14.96 8.66 -17.84
N MET A 130 -13.97 9.25 -17.13
CA MET A 130 -14.00 10.68 -16.79
C MET A 130 -13.96 11.56 -18.06
N ARG A 131 -13.07 11.26 -18.99
CA ARG A 131 -12.99 12.02 -20.26
C ARG A 131 -14.25 11.88 -21.13
N GLN A 132 -14.94 10.75 -21.05
CA GLN A 132 -16.20 10.50 -21.73
C GLN A 132 -17.42 11.13 -20.99
N GLY A 133 -17.25 11.63 -19.78
CA GLY A 133 -18.35 12.17 -18.96
C GLY A 133 -19.31 11.13 -18.38
N VAL A 134 -18.98 9.82 -18.47
CA VAL A 134 -19.85 8.71 -18.05
C VAL A 134 -19.42 8.08 -16.72
N ILE A 135 -18.68 8.81 -15.89
CA ILE A 135 -18.12 8.29 -14.61
C ILE A 135 -19.22 7.79 -13.65
N ASN A 136 -20.41 8.38 -13.68
CA ASN A 136 -21.55 8.02 -12.84
C ASN A 136 -22.54 7.06 -13.53
N ASP A 137 -22.23 6.56 -14.71
CA ASP A 137 -23.08 5.61 -15.44
C ASP A 137 -22.96 4.22 -14.82
N LEU A 138 -24.12 3.63 -14.48
CA LEU A 138 -24.19 2.31 -13.85
C LEU A 138 -23.60 1.22 -14.76
N HIS A 139 -24.02 1.17 -16.02
CA HIS A 139 -23.65 0.09 -16.93
C HIS A 139 -22.24 0.26 -17.52
N GLN A 140 -21.85 1.49 -17.82
CA GLN A 140 -20.58 1.75 -18.48
C GLN A 140 -19.39 1.82 -17.51
N THR A 141 -19.61 2.26 -16.25
CA THR A 141 -18.51 2.48 -15.31
C THR A 141 -18.63 1.62 -14.06
N ILE A 142 -19.78 1.65 -13.37
CA ILE A 142 -19.88 1.07 -12.04
C ILE A 142 -19.90 -0.46 -12.10
N ILE A 143 -20.74 -1.06 -12.92
CA ILE A 143 -20.80 -2.53 -13.05
C ILE A 143 -19.47 -3.12 -13.50
N PRO A 144 -18.80 -2.67 -14.58
CA PRO A 144 -17.51 -3.22 -14.97
C PRO A 144 -16.42 -3.06 -13.90
N MET A 145 -16.40 -1.90 -13.20
CA MET A 145 -15.47 -1.66 -12.10
C MET A 145 -15.70 -2.65 -10.95
N VAL A 146 -16.94 -2.84 -10.52
CA VAL A 146 -17.31 -3.76 -9.45
C VAL A 146 -17.00 -5.21 -9.83
N ILE A 147 -17.31 -5.64 -11.06
CA ILE A 147 -16.97 -6.98 -11.54
C ILE A 147 -15.46 -7.22 -11.47
N MET A 148 -14.67 -6.27 -11.95
CA MET A 148 -13.21 -6.38 -11.93
C MET A 148 -12.66 -6.41 -10.51
N MET A 149 -13.21 -5.59 -9.61
CA MET A 149 -12.84 -5.58 -8.20
C MET A 149 -13.23 -6.88 -7.51
N CYS A 150 -14.44 -7.39 -7.72
CA CYS A 150 -14.89 -8.68 -7.19
C CYS A 150 -14.02 -9.84 -7.69
N ALA A 151 -13.64 -9.84 -8.97
CA ALA A 151 -12.72 -10.84 -9.50
C ALA A 151 -11.35 -10.76 -8.79
N ALA A 152 -10.77 -9.58 -8.64
CA ALA A 152 -9.49 -9.42 -7.96
C ALA A 152 -9.55 -9.84 -6.47
N LEU A 153 -10.61 -9.45 -5.76
CA LEU A 153 -10.84 -9.85 -4.37
C LEU A 153 -11.07 -11.36 -4.23
N PHE A 154 -11.77 -11.99 -5.17
CA PHE A 154 -11.93 -13.43 -5.20
C PHE A 154 -10.58 -14.15 -5.25
N PHE A 155 -9.67 -13.75 -6.14
CA PHE A 155 -8.35 -14.36 -6.22
C PHE A 155 -7.52 -14.13 -4.95
N VAL A 156 -7.55 -12.93 -4.38
CA VAL A 156 -6.73 -12.57 -3.22
C VAL A 156 -7.32 -13.13 -1.91
N ILE A 157 -8.62 -12.95 -1.68
CA ILE A 157 -9.24 -13.28 -0.39
C ILE A 157 -9.67 -14.73 -0.30
N PHE A 158 -10.22 -15.31 -1.38
CA PHE A 158 -10.71 -16.70 -1.36
C PHE A 158 -9.60 -17.70 -1.73
N LEU A 159 -8.88 -17.49 -2.83
CA LEU A 159 -7.88 -18.45 -3.28
C LEU A 159 -6.60 -18.37 -2.45
N GLN A 160 -6.11 -17.16 -2.12
CA GLN A 160 -4.87 -16.98 -1.35
C GLN A 160 -5.11 -16.77 0.15
N LYS A 161 -6.38 -16.66 0.58
CA LYS A 161 -6.77 -16.38 1.98
C LYS A 161 -6.05 -15.17 2.59
N ASP A 162 -5.76 -14.15 1.77
CA ASP A 162 -5.04 -12.93 2.17
C ASP A 162 -6.00 -11.75 2.27
N MET A 163 -6.59 -11.57 3.46
CA MET A 163 -7.55 -10.48 3.70
C MET A 163 -6.85 -9.12 3.75
N GLY A 164 -5.62 -9.09 4.28
CA GLY A 164 -4.85 -7.85 4.38
C GLY A 164 -4.56 -7.24 3.02
N THR A 165 -4.03 -8.02 2.09
CA THR A 165 -3.81 -7.60 0.70
C THR A 165 -5.12 -7.21 0.01
N GLY A 166 -6.23 -7.90 0.30
CA GLY A 166 -7.56 -7.52 -0.21
C GLY A 166 -8.02 -6.15 0.28
N LEU A 167 -7.83 -5.84 1.57
CA LEU A 167 -8.13 -4.52 2.14
C LEU A 167 -7.27 -3.41 1.51
N ALA A 168 -5.98 -3.66 1.34
CA ALA A 168 -5.08 -2.70 0.69
C ALA A 168 -5.46 -2.44 -0.77
N LEU A 169 -5.84 -3.49 -1.53
CA LEU A 169 -6.36 -3.36 -2.89
C LEU A 169 -7.65 -2.52 -2.93
N THR A 170 -8.56 -2.78 -2.00
CA THR A 170 -9.82 -2.03 -1.88
C THR A 170 -9.58 -0.56 -1.58
N ALA A 171 -8.70 -0.26 -0.63
CA ALA A 171 -8.34 1.12 -0.29
C ALA A 171 -7.64 1.85 -1.44
N MET A 172 -6.77 1.16 -2.18
CA MET A 172 -6.13 1.69 -3.39
C MET A 172 -7.18 2.14 -4.41
N VAL A 173 -8.13 1.26 -4.75
CA VAL A 173 -9.18 1.56 -5.72
C VAL A 173 -10.15 2.62 -5.19
N ALA A 174 -10.50 2.58 -3.89
CA ALA A 174 -11.35 3.58 -3.26
C ALA A 174 -10.74 4.99 -3.38
N CYS A 175 -9.45 5.17 -3.12
CA CYS A 175 -8.77 6.46 -3.33
C CYS A 175 -8.85 6.93 -4.79
N MET A 176 -8.70 6.01 -5.76
CA MET A 176 -8.83 6.34 -7.18
C MET A 176 -10.25 6.76 -7.54
N VAL A 177 -11.27 6.08 -6.99
CA VAL A 177 -12.69 6.39 -7.22
C VAL A 177 -13.07 7.74 -6.61
N VAL A 178 -12.59 8.05 -5.41
CA VAL A 178 -12.79 9.37 -4.78
C VAL A 178 -12.17 10.48 -5.65
N MET A 179 -10.94 10.28 -6.11
CA MET A 179 -10.24 11.25 -6.97
C MET A 179 -10.81 11.35 -8.39
N SER A 180 -11.63 10.38 -8.82
CA SER A 180 -12.31 10.42 -10.11
C SER A 180 -13.50 11.37 -10.16
N GLY A 181 -13.90 11.96 -9.03
CA GLY A 181 -15.04 12.86 -8.98
C GLY A 181 -16.40 12.15 -9.14
N MET A 182 -16.45 10.84 -8.86
CA MET A 182 -17.71 10.10 -8.80
C MET A 182 -18.66 10.73 -7.78
N SER A 183 -19.96 10.75 -8.07
CA SER A 183 -20.95 11.35 -7.19
C SER A 183 -21.00 10.69 -5.81
N TRP A 184 -21.27 11.48 -4.77
CA TRP A 184 -21.31 11.02 -3.38
C TRP A 184 -22.28 9.84 -3.15
N ARG A 185 -23.37 9.79 -3.89
CA ARG A 185 -24.35 8.68 -3.81
C ARG A 185 -23.69 7.33 -4.18
N TRP A 186 -22.94 7.28 -5.26
CA TRP A 186 -22.23 6.07 -5.69
C TRP A 186 -21.09 5.71 -4.74
N LEU A 187 -20.35 6.71 -4.22
CA LEU A 187 -19.33 6.47 -3.20
C LEU A 187 -19.95 5.82 -1.95
N ALA A 188 -21.11 6.30 -1.49
CA ALA A 188 -21.82 5.74 -0.35
C ALA A 188 -22.27 4.29 -0.61
N TYR A 189 -22.84 3.99 -1.80
CA TYR A 189 -23.24 2.63 -2.15
C TYR A 189 -22.06 1.68 -2.25
N LEU A 190 -20.95 2.11 -2.85
CA LEU A 190 -19.73 1.31 -2.94
C LEU A 190 -19.13 1.06 -1.56
N ALA A 191 -19.08 2.08 -0.70
CA ALA A 191 -18.61 1.94 0.68
C ALA A 191 -19.50 0.97 1.48
N ALA A 192 -20.83 1.11 1.39
CA ALA A 192 -21.77 0.20 2.03
C ALA A 192 -21.62 -1.23 1.52
N GLY A 193 -21.46 -1.42 0.20
CA GLY A 193 -21.18 -2.73 -0.40
C GLY A 193 -19.85 -3.34 0.07
N CYS A 194 -18.79 -2.54 0.19
CA CYS A 194 -17.51 -3.01 0.75
C CYS A 194 -17.64 -3.44 2.22
N VAL A 195 -18.35 -2.66 3.04
CA VAL A 195 -18.58 -3.01 4.45
C VAL A 195 -19.41 -4.30 4.54
N ALA A 196 -20.49 -4.42 3.77
CA ALA A 196 -21.31 -5.63 3.73
C ALA A 196 -20.50 -6.85 3.30
N LEU A 197 -19.63 -6.70 2.28
CA LEU A 197 -18.74 -7.79 1.83
C LEU A 197 -17.75 -8.19 2.93
N VAL A 198 -17.11 -7.24 3.62
CA VAL A 198 -16.18 -7.54 4.73
C VAL A 198 -16.90 -8.27 5.85
N LEU A 199 -18.08 -7.81 6.26
CA LEU A 199 -18.89 -8.49 7.29
C LEU A 199 -19.28 -9.91 6.87
N LEU A 200 -19.71 -10.10 5.63
CA LEU A 200 -20.01 -11.41 5.08
C LEU A 200 -18.79 -12.35 5.10
N LEU A 201 -17.62 -11.83 4.71
CA LEU A 201 -16.36 -12.59 4.69
C LEU A 201 -15.88 -12.97 6.10
N ILE A 202 -16.18 -12.16 7.11
CA ILE A 202 -15.90 -12.48 8.53
C ILE A 202 -16.82 -13.61 9.00
N VAL A 203 -18.13 -13.52 8.71
CA VAL A 203 -19.12 -14.51 9.15
C VAL A 203 -18.89 -15.90 8.51
N ILE A 204 -18.51 -15.93 7.24
CA ILE A 204 -18.30 -17.21 6.52
C ILE A 204 -17.04 -17.96 7.01
N ALA A 205 -16.04 -17.27 7.56
CA ALA A 205 -14.76 -17.88 7.93
C ALA A 205 -14.55 -17.91 9.45
N PRO A 206 -14.64 -19.08 10.13
CA PRO A 206 -14.53 -19.17 11.59
C PRO A 206 -13.26 -18.52 12.16
N HIS A 207 -12.10 -18.75 11.54
CA HIS A 207 -10.83 -18.17 11.98
C HIS A 207 -10.80 -16.63 11.93
N ARG A 208 -11.62 -16.01 11.08
CA ARG A 208 -11.75 -14.54 11.03
C ARG A 208 -12.68 -14.02 12.12
N MET A 209 -13.72 -14.80 12.41
CA MET A 209 -14.61 -14.52 13.52
C MET A 209 -13.85 -14.58 14.86
N GLU A 210 -12.97 -15.57 15.03
CA GLU A 210 -12.12 -15.68 16.21
C GLU A 210 -11.20 -14.46 16.37
N ARG A 211 -10.57 -13.97 15.31
CA ARG A 211 -9.77 -12.73 15.32
C ARG A 211 -10.56 -11.50 15.78
N VAL A 212 -11.77 -11.38 15.30
CA VAL A 212 -12.66 -10.27 15.70
C VAL A 212 -13.13 -10.47 17.14
N ALA A 213 -13.49 -11.69 17.52
CA ALA A 213 -13.88 -12.00 18.90
C ALA A 213 -12.73 -11.71 19.89
N THR A 214 -11.52 -12.15 19.60
CA THR A 214 -10.31 -11.89 20.40
C THR A 214 -10.06 -10.39 20.56
N PHE A 215 -10.26 -9.63 19.48
CA PHE A 215 -10.12 -8.17 19.51
C PHE A 215 -11.12 -7.50 20.46
N PHE A 216 -12.38 -7.95 20.50
CA PHE A 216 -13.41 -7.38 21.39
C PHE A 216 -13.38 -7.92 22.83
N GLN A 217 -12.85 -9.12 23.06
CA GLN A 217 -12.76 -9.72 24.40
C GLN A 217 -11.68 -9.09 25.28
N GLY A 218 -10.75 -8.33 24.69
CA GLY A 218 -9.69 -7.63 25.40
C GLY A 218 -8.54 -8.52 25.89
N ASP A 219 -7.59 -7.90 26.57
CA ASP A 219 -6.31 -8.52 26.91
C ASP A 219 -6.40 -9.63 27.99
N ASP A 220 -7.47 -9.65 28.81
CA ASP A 220 -7.59 -10.56 29.96
C ASP A 220 -7.95 -12.02 29.57
N HIS A 221 -8.65 -12.21 28.47
CA HIS A 221 -9.01 -13.54 27.95
C HIS A 221 -8.09 -14.04 26.84
N ALA A 222 -7.27 -13.18 26.28
CA ALA A 222 -6.35 -13.50 25.18
C ALA A 222 -5.15 -14.37 25.63
N ALA A 223 -4.92 -14.52 26.94
CA ALA A 223 -3.74 -15.21 27.47
C ALA A 223 -3.84 -16.75 27.42
N SER A 224 -5.01 -17.33 27.13
CA SER A 224 -5.24 -18.76 27.37
C SER A 224 -5.50 -19.64 26.14
N SER A 225 -5.73 -19.12 24.93
CA SER A 225 -6.12 -20.01 23.83
C SER A 225 -5.82 -19.62 22.38
N ASN A 226 -5.49 -18.36 22.04
CA ASN A 226 -5.35 -17.99 20.63
C ASN A 226 -4.06 -17.20 20.35
N ASP A 227 -3.29 -17.63 19.33
CA ASP A 227 -2.04 -17.02 18.87
C ASP A 227 -2.18 -15.50 18.56
N ASP A 228 -3.34 -15.06 18.07
CA ASP A 228 -3.58 -13.66 17.71
C ASP A 228 -3.68 -12.73 18.93
N GLY A 229 -4.27 -13.18 20.04
CA GLY A 229 -4.32 -12.41 21.29
C GLY A 229 -2.95 -12.25 21.93
N TYR A 230 -2.16 -13.33 21.92
CA TYR A 230 -0.79 -13.32 22.37
C TYR A 230 0.06 -12.33 21.55
N HIS A 231 -0.14 -12.31 20.23
CA HIS A 231 0.56 -11.41 19.31
C HIS A 231 0.27 -9.93 19.62
N ILE A 232 -1.01 -9.53 19.73
CA ILE A 232 -1.40 -8.14 20.03
C ILE A 232 -0.88 -7.71 21.41
N LYS A 233 -1.00 -8.60 22.41
CA LYS A 233 -0.51 -8.33 23.78
C LYS A 233 1.00 -8.04 23.77
N ASN A 234 1.81 -8.88 23.12
CA ASN A 234 3.25 -8.69 23.07
C ASN A 234 3.64 -7.46 22.22
N ALA A 235 2.88 -7.12 21.17
CA ALA A 235 3.08 -5.88 20.42
C ALA A 235 2.84 -4.63 21.29
N LYS A 236 1.78 -4.63 22.11
CA LYS A 236 1.52 -3.55 23.08
C LYS A 236 2.60 -3.48 24.18
N ILE A 237 3.08 -4.63 24.66
CA ILE A 237 4.18 -4.69 25.63
C ILE A 237 5.45 -4.09 25.01
N ALA A 238 5.79 -4.44 23.75
CA ALA A 238 6.93 -3.87 23.05
C ALA A 238 6.85 -2.33 22.98
N LEU A 239 5.70 -1.81 22.54
CA LEU A 239 5.47 -0.37 22.48
C LEU A 239 5.56 0.31 23.87
N GLY A 240 5.03 -0.34 24.90
CA GLY A 240 5.04 0.20 26.27
C GLY A 240 6.43 0.17 26.92
N THR A 241 7.19 -0.92 26.75
CA THR A 241 8.53 -1.07 27.33
C THR A 241 9.56 -0.14 26.67
N GLY A 242 9.33 0.28 25.43
CA GLY A 242 10.21 1.23 24.74
C GLY A 242 10.23 2.62 25.37
N GLY A 243 9.24 3.03 26.16
CA GLY A 243 9.18 4.36 26.76
C GLY A 243 9.38 5.49 25.76
N LEU A 244 10.05 6.58 26.17
CA LEU A 244 10.27 7.74 25.30
C LEU A 244 11.39 7.51 24.28
N PHE A 245 12.52 6.92 24.69
CA PHE A 245 13.74 6.84 23.86
C PHE A 245 14.12 5.43 23.43
N GLY A 246 13.38 4.41 23.90
CA GLY A 246 13.62 3.01 23.56
C GLY A 246 14.69 2.33 24.42
N LEU A 247 14.77 1.00 24.29
CA LEU A 247 15.77 0.17 24.95
C LEU A 247 17.13 0.20 24.25
N GLY A 248 17.20 0.76 23.05
CA GLY A 248 18.38 0.78 22.22
C GLY A 248 18.51 -0.42 21.27
N ILE A 249 19.39 -0.28 20.28
CA ILE A 249 19.66 -1.29 19.25
C ILE A 249 20.25 -2.55 19.91
N GLY A 250 19.68 -3.73 19.58
CA GLY A 250 20.15 -5.03 20.11
C GLY A 250 19.56 -5.42 21.47
N ASN A 251 18.86 -4.53 22.17
CA ASN A 251 18.29 -4.78 23.51
C ASN A 251 16.78 -5.09 23.48
N SER A 252 16.20 -5.33 22.30
CA SER A 252 14.79 -5.70 22.20
C SER A 252 14.54 -7.06 22.85
N ILE A 253 13.67 -7.10 23.84
CA ILE A 253 13.26 -8.32 24.54
C ILE A 253 12.24 -9.07 23.69
N GLN A 254 11.33 -8.35 23.07
CA GLN A 254 10.24 -8.94 22.29
C GLN A 254 10.73 -9.62 21.01
N ALA A 255 11.86 -9.17 20.44
CA ALA A 255 12.49 -9.80 19.29
C ALA A 255 13.12 -11.17 19.60
N THR A 256 13.38 -11.50 20.88
CA THR A 256 13.99 -12.78 21.31
C THR A 256 13.04 -13.99 21.22
N GLY A 257 11.86 -13.83 20.61
CA GLY A 257 10.90 -14.91 20.37
C GLY A 257 9.54 -14.72 21.04
N TYR A 258 9.38 -13.71 21.88
CA TYR A 258 8.10 -13.41 22.51
C TYR A 258 7.09 -12.81 21.51
N LEU A 259 7.53 -11.93 20.62
CA LEU A 259 6.66 -11.32 19.62
C LEU A 259 6.69 -12.14 18.34
N PRO A 260 5.56 -12.77 17.93
CA PRO A 260 5.47 -13.45 16.64
C PRO A 260 5.72 -12.47 15.48
N GLU A 261 6.26 -12.97 14.38
CA GLU A 261 6.48 -12.21 13.15
C GLU A 261 7.18 -10.85 13.35
N ALA A 262 8.11 -10.77 14.32
CA ALA A 262 8.83 -9.56 14.74
C ALA A 262 9.51 -8.82 13.58
N ILE A 263 9.98 -9.56 12.55
CA ILE A 263 10.63 -9.00 11.35
C ILE A 263 9.65 -8.63 10.23
N ASN A 264 8.41 -9.14 10.25
CA ASN A 264 7.42 -8.98 9.19
C ASN A 264 6.39 -7.90 9.54
N ASP A 265 5.24 -8.31 10.04
CA ASP A 265 4.12 -7.41 10.34
C ASP A 265 4.27 -6.67 11.67
N SER A 266 5.07 -7.20 12.61
CA SER A 266 5.30 -6.61 13.94
C SER A 266 6.46 -5.60 13.99
N VAL A 267 7.09 -5.28 12.89
CA VAL A 267 8.27 -4.38 12.84
C VAL A 267 8.00 -3.02 13.49
N PHE A 268 6.78 -2.48 13.37
CA PHE A 268 6.43 -1.22 14.02
C PHE A 268 6.53 -1.30 15.56
N ALA A 269 6.07 -2.41 16.14
CA ALA A 269 6.19 -2.63 17.59
C ALA A 269 7.66 -2.75 18.04
N ILE A 270 8.49 -3.43 17.26
CA ILE A 270 9.94 -3.53 17.51
C ILE A 270 10.63 -2.17 17.37
N ILE A 271 10.23 -1.33 16.40
CA ILE A 271 10.73 0.04 16.27
C ILE A 271 10.37 0.85 17.53
N GLY A 272 9.13 0.69 18.02
CA GLY A 272 8.70 1.33 19.26
C GLY A 272 9.48 0.85 20.49
N GLU A 273 9.78 -0.44 20.60
CA GLU A 273 10.62 -0.98 21.69
C GLU A 273 12.07 -0.48 21.61
N THR A 274 12.65 -0.49 20.40
CA THR A 274 14.07 -0.19 20.18
C THR A 274 14.38 1.31 20.24
N PHE A 275 13.53 2.14 19.62
CA PHE A 275 13.73 3.60 19.47
C PHE A 275 12.74 4.43 20.29
N GLY A 276 11.84 3.80 21.00
CA GLY A 276 10.84 4.43 21.85
C GLY A 276 9.75 5.16 21.08
N PHE A 277 8.97 5.93 21.82
CA PHE A 277 7.90 6.77 21.27
C PHE A 277 8.41 7.77 20.22
N VAL A 278 9.57 8.39 20.48
CA VAL A 278 10.20 9.34 19.54
C VAL A 278 10.50 8.66 18.22
N GLY A 279 11.09 7.46 18.22
CA GLY A 279 11.37 6.70 17.00
C GLY A 279 10.12 6.32 16.23
N ALA A 280 9.08 5.86 16.93
CA ALA A 280 7.79 5.54 16.32
C ALA A 280 7.15 6.78 15.65
N VAL A 281 7.13 7.93 16.33
CA VAL A 281 6.61 9.20 15.80
C VAL A 281 7.39 9.67 14.59
N VAL A 282 8.72 9.58 14.62
CA VAL A 282 9.57 9.94 13.46
C VAL A 282 9.22 9.08 12.24
N VAL A 283 9.05 7.78 12.42
CA VAL A 283 8.66 6.88 11.31
C VAL A 283 7.29 7.27 10.77
N LEU A 284 6.31 7.52 11.62
CA LEU A 284 4.96 7.95 11.19
C LEU A 284 5.00 9.31 10.48
N ALA A 285 5.80 10.26 10.98
CA ALA A 285 5.99 11.57 10.35
C ALA A 285 6.60 11.47 8.95
N LEU A 286 7.57 10.55 8.75
CA LEU A 286 8.16 10.28 7.43
C LEU A 286 7.13 9.69 6.46
N PHE A 287 6.30 8.75 6.92
CA PHE A 287 5.20 8.22 6.10
C PHE A 287 4.16 9.30 5.78
N ALA A 288 3.77 10.10 6.78
CA ALA A 288 2.85 11.22 6.56
C ALA A 288 3.40 12.22 5.54
N ALA A 289 4.68 12.59 5.65
CA ALA A 289 5.33 13.48 4.69
C ALA A 289 5.34 12.89 3.27
N LEU A 290 5.61 11.59 3.12
CA LEU A 290 5.58 10.89 1.84
C LEU A 290 4.15 10.85 1.26
N LEU A 291 3.15 10.51 2.06
CA LEU A 291 1.75 10.49 1.65
C LEU A 291 1.25 11.89 1.25
N LEU A 292 1.57 12.92 2.03
CA LEU A 292 1.23 14.31 1.70
C LEU A 292 1.93 14.75 0.39
N ARG A 293 3.16 14.30 0.16
CA ARG A 293 3.86 14.56 -1.11
C ARG A 293 3.16 13.92 -2.29
N LEU A 294 2.73 12.65 -2.18
CA LEU A 294 1.97 11.96 -3.22
C LEU A 294 0.64 12.68 -3.50
N LEU A 295 -0.07 13.12 -2.48
CA LEU A 295 -1.31 13.86 -2.64
C LEU A 295 -1.09 15.17 -3.42
N ARG A 296 -0.08 15.95 -3.03
CA ARG A 296 0.29 17.19 -3.74
C ARG A 296 0.69 16.95 -5.19
N ILE A 297 1.37 15.83 -5.48
CA ILE A 297 1.70 15.45 -6.86
C ILE A 297 0.41 15.14 -7.63
N ALA A 298 -0.49 14.34 -7.06
CA ALA A 298 -1.76 14.01 -7.70
C ALA A 298 -2.59 15.25 -8.05
N GLU A 299 -2.66 16.25 -7.15
CA GLU A 299 -3.39 17.50 -7.37
C GLU A 299 -2.81 18.35 -8.53
N ARG A 300 -1.50 18.30 -8.74
CA ARG A 300 -0.80 19.12 -9.74
C ARG A 300 -0.69 18.49 -11.12
N LEU A 301 -1.06 17.22 -11.27
CA LEU A 301 -0.97 16.52 -12.54
C LEU A 301 -2.11 16.92 -13.49
N PRO A 302 -1.80 17.34 -14.73
CA PRO A 302 -2.80 17.76 -15.71
C PRO A 302 -3.59 16.57 -16.29
N ASP A 303 -2.92 15.42 -16.53
CA ASP A 303 -3.57 14.23 -17.07
C ASP A 303 -4.32 13.47 -15.96
N THR A 304 -5.61 13.28 -16.18
CA THR A 304 -6.52 12.58 -15.27
C THR A 304 -6.05 11.17 -14.94
N THR A 305 -5.52 10.44 -15.92
CA THR A 305 -5.04 9.06 -15.71
C THR A 305 -3.82 9.05 -14.80
N MET A 306 -2.87 9.95 -15.02
CA MET A 306 -1.67 10.07 -14.19
C MET A 306 -2.03 10.44 -12.74
N ARG A 307 -2.98 11.37 -12.58
CA ARG A 307 -3.53 11.75 -11.27
C ARG A 307 -4.11 10.55 -10.54
N LEU A 308 -4.89 9.71 -11.23
CA LEU A 308 -5.48 8.50 -10.66
C LEU A 308 -4.42 7.46 -10.28
N VAL A 309 -3.36 7.28 -11.07
CA VAL A 309 -2.25 6.39 -10.71
C VAL A 309 -1.61 6.83 -9.40
N VAL A 310 -1.28 8.12 -9.26
CA VAL A 310 -0.64 8.63 -8.03
C VAL A 310 -1.60 8.52 -6.83
N ALA A 311 -2.90 8.78 -7.03
CA ALA A 311 -3.92 8.58 -6.01
C ALA A 311 -4.03 7.11 -5.58
N GLY A 312 -3.91 6.17 -6.51
CA GLY A 312 -3.87 4.74 -6.21
C GLY A 312 -2.62 4.35 -5.41
N VAL A 313 -1.44 4.87 -5.77
CA VAL A 313 -0.20 4.67 -4.99
C VAL A 313 -0.34 5.23 -3.57
N PHE A 314 -0.94 6.42 -3.43
CA PHE A 314 -1.28 7.00 -2.13
C PHE A 314 -2.19 6.07 -1.31
N GLY A 315 -3.28 5.58 -1.89
CA GLY A 315 -4.22 4.67 -1.22
C GLY A 315 -3.57 3.35 -0.84
N TRP A 316 -2.76 2.77 -1.73
CA TRP A 316 -2.04 1.54 -1.46
C TRP A 316 -1.06 1.69 -0.29
N LEU A 317 -0.16 2.67 -0.36
CA LEU A 317 0.83 2.92 0.69
C LEU A 317 0.16 3.30 2.02
N GLY A 318 -0.83 4.20 1.97
CA GLY A 318 -1.58 4.67 3.13
C GLY A 318 -2.31 3.53 3.85
N ALA A 319 -2.96 2.64 3.10
CA ALA A 319 -3.65 1.49 3.67
C ALA A 319 -2.68 0.53 4.39
N HIS A 320 -1.53 0.23 3.78
CA HIS A 320 -0.52 -0.62 4.43
C HIS A 320 -0.02 -0.01 5.75
N VAL A 321 0.32 1.28 5.75
CA VAL A 321 0.79 1.96 6.97
C VAL A 321 -0.30 1.99 8.03
N MET A 322 -1.52 2.42 7.67
CA MET A 322 -2.62 2.54 8.63
C MET A 322 -3.03 1.19 9.22
N LEU A 323 -3.20 0.16 8.38
CA LEU A 323 -3.63 -1.15 8.84
C LEU A 323 -2.55 -1.83 9.70
N ASN A 324 -1.27 -1.72 9.33
CA ASN A 324 -0.18 -2.28 10.14
C ASN A 324 -0.08 -1.59 11.50
N VAL A 325 -0.01 -0.26 11.52
CA VAL A 325 0.12 0.50 12.77
C VAL A 325 -1.11 0.30 13.65
N ALA A 326 -2.33 0.39 13.09
CA ALA A 326 -3.57 0.18 13.84
C ALA A 326 -3.66 -1.21 14.46
N SER A 327 -3.17 -2.25 13.77
CA SER A 327 -3.09 -3.61 14.30
C SER A 327 -2.09 -3.72 15.46
N MET A 328 -0.91 -3.09 15.35
CA MET A 328 0.14 -3.18 16.37
C MET A 328 -0.22 -2.39 17.65
N ILE A 329 -0.93 -1.27 17.54
CA ILE A 329 -1.42 -0.53 18.71
C ILE A 329 -2.73 -1.12 19.28
N GLY A 330 -3.31 -2.14 18.62
CA GLY A 330 -4.52 -2.83 19.09
C GLY A 330 -5.81 -2.04 18.85
N VAL A 331 -5.85 -1.15 17.84
CA VAL A 331 -7.06 -0.42 17.39
C VAL A 331 -7.79 -1.16 16.29
N PHE A 332 -7.10 -2.08 15.61
CA PHE A 332 -7.66 -2.90 14.53
C PHE A 332 -7.22 -4.36 14.68
N PRO A 333 -8.04 -5.35 14.29
CA PRO A 333 -7.65 -6.76 14.32
C PRO A 333 -6.40 -7.03 13.48
N LEU A 334 -5.62 -8.05 13.84
CA LEU A 334 -4.42 -8.45 13.10
C LEU A 334 -4.74 -8.77 11.63
N THR A 335 -4.06 -8.07 10.74
CA THR A 335 -4.23 -8.23 9.29
C THR A 335 -3.10 -8.99 8.61
N GLY A 336 -1.94 -9.13 9.26
CA GLY A 336 -0.74 -9.74 8.68
C GLY A 336 -0.12 -8.90 7.55
N ILE A 337 -0.44 -7.59 7.49
CA ILE A 337 0.14 -6.67 6.50
C ILE A 337 1.49 -6.16 7.01
N THR A 338 2.49 -6.24 6.15
CA THR A 338 3.82 -5.69 6.45
C THR A 338 3.85 -4.18 6.38
N LEU A 339 4.69 -3.53 7.20
CA LEU A 339 4.92 -2.09 7.14
C LEU A 339 5.77 -1.78 5.88
N PRO A 340 5.28 -0.94 4.96
CA PRO A 340 5.96 -0.67 3.69
C PRO A 340 7.39 -0.17 3.89
N LEU A 341 8.31 -0.62 3.03
CA LEU A 341 9.69 -0.14 2.99
C LEU A 341 10.54 -0.42 4.26
N LEU A 342 9.97 -0.97 5.32
CA LEU A 342 10.64 -1.21 6.61
C LEU A 342 10.66 -2.69 6.97
N SER A 343 9.53 -3.39 6.83
CA SER A 343 9.42 -4.81 7.17
C SER A 343 10.27 -5.70 6.26
N PHE A 344 10.60 -6.87 6.76
CA PHE A 344 11.16 -7.95 5.97
C PHE A 344 10.09 -8.48 5.00
N GLY A 345 10.15 -8.04 3.76
CA GLY A 345 9.12 -8.39 2.78
C GLY A 345 9.64 -8.17 1.36
N GLY A 346 10.35 -9.18 0.82
CA GLY A 346 11.02 -9.06 -0.46
C GLY A 346 10.16 -8.50 -1.58
N THR A 347 9.07 -9.19 -1.93
CA THR A 347 8.24 -8.82 -3.09
C THR A 347 7.41 -7.55 -2.86
N SER A 348 6.77 -7.41 -1.70
CA SER A 348 5.94 -6.24 -1.41
C SER A 348 6.77 -4.94 -1.44
N MET A 349 7.99 -4.97 -0.88
CA MET A 349 8.91 -3.84 -0.90
C MET A 349 9.31 -3.45 -2.34
N VAL A 350 9.56 -4.43 -3.21
CA VAL A 350 9.91 -4.20 -4.63
C VAL A 350 8.76 -3.55 -5.39
N PHE A 351 7.52 -4.06 -5.23
CA PHE A 351 6.37 -3.50 -5.94
C PHE A 351 5.98 -2.11 -5.44
N ILE A 352 6.04 -1.86 -4.12
CA ILE A 352 5.79 -0.54 -3.56
C ILE A 352 6.87 0.45 -4.01
N ALA A 353 8.15 0.06 -4.00
CA ALA A 353 9.23 0.89 -4.50
C ALA A 353 9.05 1.21 -5.99
N GLY A 354 8.66 0.22 -6.80
CA GLY A 354 8.32 0.42 -8.20
C GLY A 354 7.16 1.38 -8.41
N ALA A 355 6.08 1.25 -7.63
CA ALA A 355 4.93 2.16 -7.68
C ALA A 355 5.34 3.60 -7.30
N LEU A 356 6.23 3.76 -6.31
CA LEU A 356 6.80 5.06 -5.95
C LEU A 356 7.72 5.60 -7.06
N GLY A 357 8.49 4.75 -7.74
CA GLY A 357 9.30 5.13 -8.90
C GLY A 357 8.44 5.66 -10.05
N LEU A 358 7.29 5.01 -10.30
CA LEU A 358 6.29 5.48 -11.26
C LEU A 358 5.69 6.83 -10.83
N ALA A 359 5.28 6.98 -9.56
CA ALA A 359 4.78 8.25 -9.05
C ALA A 359 5.83 9.37 -9.16
N PHE A 360 7.11 9.05 -8.94
CA PHE A 360 8.23 9.98 -9.14
C PHE A 360 8.39 10.38 -10.62
N GLN A 361 8.30 9.43 -11.56
CA GLN A 361 8.29 9.74 -12.98
C GLN A 361 7.17 10.70 -13.35
N LEU A 362 5.94 10.41 -12.91
CA LEU A 362 4.78 11.23 -13.18
C LEU A 362 4.91 12.63 -12.57
N SER A 363 5.57 12.77 -11.43
CA SER A 363 5.79 14.06 -10.78
C SER A 363 6.61 15.04 -11.63
N ARG A 364 7.42 14.56 -12.56
CA ARG A 364 8.16 15.40 -13.51
C ARG A 364 7.24 16.12 -14.51
N GLN A 365 6.01 15.61 -14.69
CA GLN A 365 4.98 16.19 -15.57
C GLN A 365 4.02 17.10 -14.81
N ALA A 366 4.15 17.19 -13.47
CA ALA A 366 3.39 18.14 -12.68
C ALA A 366 3.78 19.57 -13.10
N ALA A 367 2.83 20.31 -13.65
CA ALA A 367 3.05 21.67 -14.09
C ALA A 367 3.52 22.53 -12.90
N TYR A 368 4.67 23.17 -13.07
CA TYR A 368 5.09 24.27 -12.21
C TYR A 368 4.20 25.45 -12.58
N GLN A 369 3.05 25.60 -11.91
CA GLN A 369 2.33 26.86 -11.99
C GLN A 369 3.10 27.84 -11.07
N PRO A 370 3.76 28.86 -11.63
CA PRO A 370 4.25 29.96 -10.80
C PRO A 370 3.03 30.61 -10.14
N ILE A 371 3.16 30.92 -8.86
CA ILE A 371 2.13 31.50 -7.99
C ILE A 371 1.66 32.89 -8.45
N ASN A 372 2.14 33.40 -9.58
CA ASN A 372 2.05 34.81 -9.99
C ASN A 372 1.04 35.17 -11.08
N GLU A 373 0.06 34.34 -11.43
CA GLU A 373 -0.95 34.79 -12.43
C GLU A 373 -2.23 35.41 -11.84
N LYS A 374 -2.40 35.47 -10.51
CA LYS A 374 -3.59 36.10 -9.92
C LYS A 374 -3.45 37.56 -9.54
N GLU A 375 -2.23 38.13 -9.52
CA GLU A 375 -2.06 39.54 -9.20
C GLU A 375 -1.99 40.48 -10.43
N THR A 376 -1.70 39.99 -11.62
CA THR A 376 -1.62 40.82 -12.82
C THR A 376 -2.94 41.07 -13.53
N SER A 377 -4.02 40.37 -13.18
CA SER A 377 -5.34 40.62 -13.79
C SER A 377 -6.15 41.74 -13.12
N HIS A 378 -5.74 42.22 -11.95
CA HIS A 378 -6.39 43.37 -11.29
C HIS A 378 -5.81 44.74 -11.59
N GLU A 379 -4.59 44.80 -12.13
CA GLU A 379 -4.01 46.11 -12.51
C GLU A 379 -4.29 46.55 -13.95
N ALA A 380 -4.76 45.62 -14.82
CA ALA A 380 -5.05 45.96 -16.23
C ALA A 380 -6.43 46.61 -16.45
N THR A 381 -7.31 46.66 -15.43
CA THR A 381 -8.66 47.27 -15.54
C THR A 381 -8.77 48.69 -15.02
N GLY A 382 -7.68 49.24 -14.49
CA GLY A 382 -7.66 50.60 -13.89
C GLY A 382 -7.27 51.75 -14.81
N SER A 383 -6.78 51.53 -16.02
CA SER A 383 -6.14 52.58 -16.83
C SER A 383 -6.78 52.88 -18.21
N ARG A 384 -8.06 52.67 -18.39
CA ARG A 384 -8.80 53.12 -19.60
C ARG A 384 -9.98 54.01 -19.26
N ARG A 385 -9.72 55.11 -18.59
CA ARG A 385 -10.59 56.31 -18.59
C ARG A 385 -9.69 57.53 -18.60
N TRP A 386 -9.67 58.21 -19.71
CA TRP A 386 -9.22 59.55 -19.99
C TRP A 386 -8.37 59.63 -21.25
N ILE A 387 -9.03 59.66 -22.45
CA ILE A 387 -8.61 60.44 -23.61
C ILE A 387 -9.89 60.73 -24.38
N GLY A 388 -10.48 61.89 -24.22
CA GLY A 388 -10.33 62.97 -25.19
C GLY A 388 -11.53 62.98 -26.13
N ARG A 389 -12.68 63.64 -25.73
CA ARG A 389 -13.58 64.28 -26.67
C ARG A 389 -12.80 65.32 -27.46
N ALA A 390 -12.56 65.06 -28.72
CA ALA A 390 -12.18 66.07 -29.70
C ALA A 390 -13.33 66.21 -30.73
N ARG A 391 -13.92 67.40 -30.73
CA ARG A 391 -14.88 67.92 -31.65
C ARG A 391 -14.31 67.86 -33.10
N TYR A 392 -15.12 67.46 -34.07
CA TYR A 392 -15.04 67.93 -35.42
C TYR A 392 -16.38 68.45 -35.83
N ALA A 393 -16.44 69.83 -35.83
CA ALA A 393 -17.49 70.61 -36.48
C ALA A 393 -16.99 70.94 -37.89
N GLY A 394 -17.82 70.76 -38.86
CA GLY A 394 -17.95 71.63 -40.00
C GLY A 394 -17.06 71.42 -41.20
N ARG A 395 -17.63 70.99 -42.35
CA ARG A 395 -17.77 71.91 -43.51
C ARG A 395 -18.60 71.28 -44.60
N ARG A 396 -19.67 71.95 -44.95
CA ARG A 396 -20.37 71.82 -46.25
C ARG A 396 -19.50 72.44 -47.36
N ARG A 397 -19.67 71.86 -48.57
CA ARG A 397 -19.76 72.44 -49.95
C ARG A 397 -19.18 71.45 -50.92
N HIS A 398 -19.73 71.09 -51.90
CA HIS A 398 -20.66 71.36 -52.98
C HIS A 398 -21.22 70.05 -53.51
#